data_19f930f4dc1d69ebd65534481c7b17fb
#
_entry.id   19f930f4dc1d69ebd65534481c7b17fb
#
_cell.length_a   1.000
_cell.length_b   1.000
_cell.length_c   1.000
_cell.angle_alpha   90.00
_cell.angle_beta   90.00
_cell.angle_gamma   90.00
#
_symmetry.space_group_name_H-M   'P 1'
#
loop_
_entity.id
_entity.type
_entity.pdbx_description
1 polymer ?
#
loop_
_entity_poly.entity_id
_entity_poly.type
_entity_poly.pdbx_seq_one_letter_code
_entity_poly.pdbx_strand_id
1 'polypeptide(L)'
;MCNIAGDSVLVMDPASNGAVVSNVDITLKLRDGKVVGKKIDGILSDTQDYGVSEEFMQRFAPENEAVQNFVSKKIGSFTETISTRPAYFGSSAFIDLIHELQLAISGADISFAAPLSYDTEIRKGDIFVNDMFNLYKYENMLYTMRLTGKEIRDALEMSYDLWTNRMKSPDDHILLFREKRREGATDRASFKNFSFNFDSAAGIIYTVDVTKPDGEKVTILSMADGTPFDMDKMYKVAVNSYRGNGGGELLTKGSGISQDELKERIIHSTDKDLRYYLMQYIERKKVIEPRALNQWKFIPEEWVAPASMRDYEFLFGKVKE
;
A
#
# COMPACT_ATOMS: atom_id res chain seq x y z
N MET A 1 8.32 18.83 25.49
CA MET A 1 7.10 19.58 25.08
C MET A 1 6.38 20.11 26.30
N CYS A 2 5.56 21.15 26.18
CA CYS A 2 4.69 21.61 27.27
C CYS A 2 3.25 21.18 26.97
N ASN A 3 2.52 20.77 28.01
CA ASN A 3 1.09 20.52 27.92
C ASN A 3 0.28 21.84 27.98
N ILE A 4 -1.04 21.77 27.88
CA ILE A 4 -1.92 22.95 27.92
C ILE A 4 -1.81 23.72 29.27
N ALA A 5 -1.43 23.05 30.35
CA ALA A 5 -1.22 23.67 31.68
C ALA A 5 0.19 24.29 31.85
N GLY A 6 1.03 24.18 30.82
CA GLY A 6 2.41 24.73 30.88
C GLY A 6 3.45 23.78 31.49
N ASP A 7 3.06 22.56 31.87
CA ASP A 7 3.99 21.59 32.43
C ASP A 7 4.88 20.97 31.35
N SER A 8 6.14 20.68 31.69
CA SER A 8 7.04 19.92 30.85
C SER A 8 6.61 18.44 30.79
N VAL A 9 6.40 17.91 29.59
CA VAL A 9 6.06 16.51 29.32
C VAL A 9 7.18 15.88 28.51
N LEU A 10 7.71 14.74 28.98
CA LEU A 10 8.62 13.90 28.21
C LEU A 10 7.82 13.20 27.09
N VAL A 11 8.27 13.37 25.84
CA VAL A 11 7.74 12.67 24.68
C VAL A 11 8.89 11.88 24.06
N MET A 12 8.71 10.59 23.90
CA MET A 12 9.69 9.68 23.30
C MET A 12 9.02 8.87 22.21
N ASP A 13 9.69 8.74 21.07
CA ASP A 13 9.26 7.92 19.94
C ASP A 13 10.38 6.92 19.60
N PRO A 14 10.21 5.61 19.94
CA PRO A 14 11.21 4.58 19.65
C PRO A 14 11.13 4.09 18.19
N ALA A 15 10.45 4.80 17.30
CA ALA A 15 10.25 4.40 15.92
C ALA A 15 9.54 3.03 15.79
N SER A 16 9.99 2.14 14.87
CA SER A 16 9.33 0.88 14.56
C SER A 16 10.32 -0.30 14.54
N ASN A 17 9.78 -1.51 14.49
CA ASN A 17 10.53 -2.77 14.33
C ASN A 17 11.50 -3.09 15.48
N GLY A 18 11.33 -2.49 16.66
CA GLY A 18 12.23 -2.72 17.78
C GLY A 18 13.66 -2.21 17.57
N ALA A 19 13.87 -1.31 16.60
CA ALA A 19 15.20 -0.74 16.34
C ALA A 19 15.71 0.12 17.49
N VAL A 20 14.78 0.78 18.21
CA VAL A 20 15.09 1.64 19.36
C VAL A 20 14.19 1.28 20.53
N VAL A 21 14.71 1.30 21.74
CA VAL A 21 13.98 1.12 22.99
C VAL A 21 13.97 2.40 23.79
N SER A 22 12.79 2.80 24.28
CA SER A 22 12.64 3.92 25.22
C SER A 22 12.80 3.43 26.65
N ASN A 23 13.81 3.91 27.35
CA ASN A 23 14.00 3.71 28.79
C ASN A 23 13.60 4.98 29.52
N VAL A 24 12.68 4.88 30.50
CA VAL A 24 12.19 6.02 31.28
C VAL A 24 12.38 5.77 32.75
N ASP A 25 13.15 6.62 33.42
CA ASP A 25 13.34 6.61 34.85
C ASP A 25 12.42 7.66 35.50
N ILE A 26 11.60 7.21 36.45
CA ILE A 26 10.70 8.08 37.21
C ILE A 26 11.13 8.08 38.67
N THR A 27 11.67 9.19 39.13
CA THR A 27 12.07 9.40 40.53
C THR A 27 10.99 10.20 41.24
N LEU A 28 10.42 9.65 42.32
CA LEU A 28 9.42 10.31 43.14
C LEU A 28 10.04 10.75 44.47
N LYS A 29 9.83 12.00 44.85
CA LYS A 29 10.16 12.52 46.20
C LYS A 29 8.91 12.43 47.06
N LEU A 30 8.99 11.68 48.16
CA LEU A 30 7.87 11.49 49.08
C LEU A 30 8.13 12.28 50.38
N ARG A 31 7.06 12.86 50.95
CA ARG A 31 7.01 13.44 52.30
C ARG A 31 5.69 13.04 52.94
N ASP A 32 5.74 12.39 54.10
CA ASP A 32 4.58 11.87 54.81
C ASP A 32 3.63 11.00 53.97
N GLY A 33 4.22 10.11 53.14
CA GLY A 33 3.52 9.24 52.23
C GLY A 33 2.91 9.91 50.98
N LYS A 34 3.10 11.22 50.82
CA LYS A 34 2.59 11.96 49.64
C LYS A 34 3.73 12.32 48.69
N VAL A 35 3.44 12.27 47.39
CA VAL A 35 4.40 12.72 46.36
C VAL A 35 4.47 14.23 46.38
N VAL A 36 5.67 14.76 46.71
CA VAL A 36 5.97 16.20 46.75
C VAL A 36 6.90 16.66 45.64
N GLY A 37 7.40 15.73 44.82
CA GLY A 37 8.21 16.03 43.65
C GLY A 37 8.34 14.83 42.76
N LYS A 38 8.53 15.08 41.47
CA LYS A 38 8.70 14.09 40.43
C LYS A 38 9.80 14.52 39.47
N LYS A 39 10.72 13.62 39.15
CA LYS A 39 11.71 13.79 38.07
C LYS A 39 11.51 12.66 37.07
N ILE A 40 11.51 12.98 35.78
CA ILE A 40 11.36 12.01 34.70
C ILE A 40 12.53 12.25 33.76
N ASP A 41 13.35 11.22 33.58
CA ASP A 41 14.46 11.20 32.63
C ASP A 41 14.19 10.10 31.60
N GLY A 42 14.54 10.33 30.35
CA GLY A 42 14.35 9.33 29.27
C GLY A 42 15.55 9.25 28.35
N ILE A 43 15.88 8.04 27.96
CA ILE A 43 16.96 7.71 27.03
C ILE A 43 16.40 6.81 25.94
N LEU A 44 16.74 7.10 24.67
CA LEU A 44 16.53 6.22 23.53
C LEU A 44 17.81 5.37 23.37
N SER A 45 17.65 4.05 23.40
CA SER A 45 18.75 3.09 23.22
C SER A 45 18.57 2.37 21.89
N ASP A 46 19.55 2.45 21.01
CA ASP A 46 19.57 1.68 19.76
C ASP A 46 19.82 0.21 20.06
N THR A 47 18.98 -0.69 19.55
CA THR A 47 19.13 -2.13 19.79
C THR A 47 20.35 -2.72 19.11
N GLN A 48 20.91 -2.06 18.09
CA GLN A 48 22.17 -2.48 17.44
C GLN A 48 23.38 -2.37 18.37
N ASP A 49 23.31 -1.55 19.43
CA ASP A 49 24.39 -1.36 20.40
C ASP A 49 24.49 -2.53 21.39
N TYR A 50 23.54 -3.47 21.37
CA TYR A 50 23.46 -4.61 22.27
C TYR A 50 23.66 -5.93 21.53
N GLY A 51 24.36 -6.87 22.21
CA GLY A 51 24.49 -8.23 21.71
C GLY A 51 23.16 -9.01 21.79
N VAL A 52 23.06 -10.06 21.01
CA VAL A 52 21.91 -10.98 21.06
C VAL A 52 21.92 -11.74 22.38
N SER A 53 20.78 -11.79 23.09
CA SER A 53 20.64 -12.61 24.30
C SER A 53 20.56 -14.09 23.94
N GLU A 54 21.58 -14.86 24.34
CA GLU A 54 21.61 -16.30 24.13
C GLU A 54 20.47 -17.03 24.86
N GLU A 55 20.15 -16.63 26.07
CA GLU A 55 19.03 -17.18 26.84
C GLU A 55 17.69 -16.98 26.09
N PHE A 56 17.47 -15.79 25.55
CA PHE A 56 16.27 -15.47 24.75
C PHE A 56 16.22 -16.35 23.50
N MET A 57 17.32 -16.45 22.76
CA MET A 57 17.39 -17.28 21.56
C MET A 57 17.16 -18.77 21.84
N GLN A 58 17.71 -19.31 22.93
CA GLN A 58 17.47 -20.69 23.34
C GLN A 58 16.00 -20.93 23.73
N ARG A 59 15.41 -19.98 24.48
CA ARG A 59 14.01 -20.08 24.92
C ARG A 59 13.04 -20.14 23.77
N PHE A 60 13.26 -19.35 22.71
CA PHE A 60 12.37 -19.23 21.55
C PHE A 60 12.86 -20.03 20.32
N ALA A 61 13.86 -20.88 20.47
CA ALA A 61 14.38 -21.69 19.37
C ALA A 61 13.31 -22.57 18.70
N PRO A 62 12.42 -23.27 19.44
CA PRO A 62 11.38 -24.09 18.82
C PRO A 62 10.38 -23.28 18.00
N GLU A 63 9.96 -22.11 18.50
CA GLU A 63 9.04 -21.21 17.80
C GLU A 63 9.70 -20.61 16.55
N ASN A 64 10.96 -20.22 16.65
CA ASN A 64 11.72 -19.71 15.52
C ASN A 64 11.87 -20.80 14.44
N GLU A 65 12.19 -22.03 14.81
CA GLU A 65 12.27 -23.16 13.87
C GLU A 65 10.91 -23.43 13.20
N ALA A 66 9.81 -23.42 13.96
CA ALA A 66 8.47 -23.59 13.42
C ALA A 66 8.11 -22.48 12.39
N VAL A 67 8.45 -21.22 12.70
CA VAL A 67 8.26 -20.10 11.78
C VAL A 67 9.12 -20.28 10.52
N GLN A 68 10.40 -20.61 10.65
CA GLN A 68 11.30 -20.83 9.50
C GLN A 68 10.79 -21.96 8.60
N ASN A 69 10.35 -23.07 9.19
CA ASN A 69 9.78 -24.20 8.45
C ASN A 69 8.49 -23.80 7.71
N PHE A 70 7.65 -22.97 8.33
CA PHE A 70 6.42 -22.48 7.69
C PHE A 70 6.72 -21.50 6.54
N VAL A 71 7.56 -20.49 6.75
CA VAL A 71 7.81 -19.46 5.72
C VAL A 71 8.64 -19.98 4.55
N SER A 72 9.44 -21.04 4.74
CA SER A 72 10.20 -21.71 3.69
C SER A 72 9.40 -22.74 2.89
N LYS A 73 8.12 -22.98 3.23
CA LYS A 73 7.27 -23.90 2.48
C LYS A 73 7.05 -23.39 1.06
N LYS A 74 7.41 -24.21 0.06
CA LYS A 74 7.07 -23.92 -1.35
C LYS A 74 5.58 -24.05 -1.58
N ILE A 75 4.98 -23.03 -2.22
CA ILE A 75 3.54 -22.96 -2.52
C ILE A 75 3.23 -23.00 -4.01
N GLY A 76 4.20 -22.72 -4.88
CA GLY A 76 4.02 -22.75 -6.32
C GLY A 76 5.23 -22.22 -7.05
N SER A 77 5.03 -21.71 -8.26
CA SER A 77 6.07 -21.07 -9.06
C SER A 77 5.51 -19.97 -9.96
N PHE A 78 6.34 -18.98 -10.26
CA PHE A 78 6.07 -17.93 -11.25
C PHE A 78 6.91 -18.18 -12.51
N THR A 79 6.29 -17.99 -13.69
CA THR A 79 6.97 -18.12 -14.98
C THR A 79 7.84 -16.89 -15.28
N GLU A 80 7.52 -15.75 -14.69
CA GLU A 80 8.20 -14.48 -14.88
C GLU A 80 8.45 -13.78 -13.55
N THR A 81 9.49 -12.95 -13.52
CA THR A 81 9.76 -12.04 -12.38
C THR A 81 8.76 -10.90 -12.39
N ILE A 82 8.20 -10.57 -11.23
CA ILE A 82 7.31 -9.42 -11.05
C ILE A 82 7.92 -8.41 -10.08
N SER A 83 7.66 -7.14 -10.33
CA SER A 83 8.14 -6.02 -9.52
C SER A 83 7.07 -4.96 -9.32
N THR A 84 7.13 -4.27 -8.19
CA THR A 84 6.26 -3.12 -7.90
C THR A 84 6.63 -1.87 -8.70
N ARG A 85 7.87 -1.76 -9.20
CA ARG A 85 8.36 -0.56 -9.90
C ARG A 85 7.50 -0.14 -11.10
N PRO A 86 7.10 -1.04 -12.02
CA PRO A 86 6.25 -0.68 -13.14
C PRO A 86 4.86 -0.19 -12.73
N ALA A 87 4.36 -0.61 -11.56
CA ALA A 87 3.03 -0.25 -11.08
C ALA A 87 2.81 1.26 -10.87
N TYR A 88 3.89 2.03 -10.74
CA TYR A 88 3.80 3.48 -10.62
C TYR A 88 3.53 4.19 -11.96
N PHE A 89 3.70 3.49 -13.07
CA PHE A 89 3.68 4.06 -14.43
C PHE A 89 2.58 3.47 -15.33
N GLY A 90 1.84 2.47 -14.84
CA GLY A 90 0.79 1.82 -15.63
C GLY A 90 0.36 0.48 -15.04
N SER A 91 -0.45 -0.24 -15.80
CA SER A 91 -0.80 -1.63 -15.54
C SER A 91 0.46 -2.48 -15.40
N SER A 92 0.53 -3.35 -14.40
CA SER A 92 1.72 -4.15 -14.13
C SER A 92 1.35 -5.54 -13.60
N ALA A 93 2.13 -6.54 -13.97
CA ALA A 93 1.90 -7.93 -13.54
C ALA A 93 1.82 -8.09 -12.01
N PHE A 94 2.52 -7.22 -11.25
CA PHE A 94 2.50 -7.28 -9.78
C PHE A 94 1.14 -6.89 -9.20
N ILE A 95 0.57 -5.74 -9.61
CA ILE A 95 -0.72 -5.26 -9.10
C ILE A 95 -1.87 -6.02 -9.74
N ASP A 96 -1.75 -6.36 -11.01
CA ASP A 96 -2.80 -7.04 -11.74
C ASP A 96 -3.02 -8.48 -11.24
N LEU A 97 -1.98 -9.15 -10.72
CA LEU A 97 -2.15 -10.42 -10.00
C LEU A 97 -3.02 -10.24 -8.74
N ILE A 98 -2.85 -9.15 -8.01
CA ILE A 98 -3.68 -8.83 -6.85
C ILE A 98 -5.13 -8.54 -7.29
N HIS A 99 -5.31 -7.78 -8.36
CA HIS A 99 -6.64 -7.51 -8.93
C HIS A 99 -7.34 -8.80 -9.37
N GLU A 100 -6.67 -9.68 -10.14
CA GLU A 100 -7.22 -10.96 -10.58
C GLU A 100 -7.69 -11.81 -9.39
N LEU A 101 -6.86 -11.86 -8.33
CA LEU A 101 -7.22 -12.57 -7.12
C LEU A 101 -8.43 -11.97 -6.42
N GLN A 102 -8.45 -10.64 -6.21
CA GLN A 102 -9.57 -9.96 -5.56
C GLN A 102 -10.88 -10.20 -6.31
N LEU A 103 -10.87 -10.13 -7.64
CA LEU A 103 -12.03 -10.43 -8.48
C LEU A 103 -12.45 -11.90 -8.37
N ALA A 104 -11.49 -12.83 -8.41
CA ALA A 104 -11.76 -14.27 -8.34
C ALA A 104 -12.35 -14.70 -6.98
N ILE A 105 -11.95 -14.08 -5.87
CA ILE A 105 -12.45 -14.40 -4.53
C ILE A 105 -13.80 -13.74 -4.28
N SER A 106 -13.95 -12.47 -4.63
CA SER A 106 -15.13 -11.68 -4.29
C SER A 106 -16.30 -11.86 -5.25
N GLY A 107 -16.03 -12.27 -6.49
CA GLY A 107 -17.00 -12.19 -7.58
C GLY A 107 -17.48 -10.76 -7.85
N ALA A 108 -16.65 -9.76 -7.53
CA ALA A 108 -16.94 -8.36 -7.79
C ALA A 108 -16.77 -8.03 -9.29
N ASP A 109 -17.41 -6.94 -9.70
CA ASP A 109 -17.32 -6.44 -11.08
C ASP A 109 -15.99 -5.68 -11.29
N ILE A 110 -15.50 -5.00 -10.23
CA ILE A 110 -14.35 -4.11 -10.24
C ILE A 110 -13.49 -4.37 -9.00
N SER A 111 -12.18 -4.17 -9.12
CA SER A 111 -11.22 -4.31 -8.03
C SER A 111 -10.36 -3.06 -7.92
N PHE A 112 -10.13 -2.57 -6.69
CA PHE A 112 -9.15 -1.54 -6.38
C PHE A 112 -7.95 -2.13 -5.64
N ALA A 113 -6.74 -1.75 -6.05
CA ALA A 113 -5.51 -2.15 -5.40
C ALA A 113 -4.39 -1.11 -5.62
N ALA A 114 -3.52 -0.98 -4.63
CA ALA A 114 -2.35 -0.10 -4.64
C ALA A 114 -1.05 -0.88 -4.43
N PRO A 115 0.11 -0.38 -4.89
CA PRO A 115 1.41 -0.96 -4.57
C PRO A 115 1.76 -0.71 -3.10
N LEU A 116 1.54 -1.72 -2.25
CA LEU A 116 1.74 -1.63 -0.80
C LEU A 116 3.22 -1.61 -0.40
N SER A 117 4.08 -2.18 -1.23
CA SER A 117 5.54 -2.14 -1.10
C SER A 117 6.13 -1.21 -2.14
N TYR A 118 7.15 -0.42 -1.75
CA TYR A 118 7.74 0.59 -2.64
C TYR A 118 8.59 -0.04 -3.74
N ASP A 119 9.56 -0.85 -3.35
CA ASP A 119 10.53 -1.48 -4.25
C ASP A 119 10.69 -2.94 -3.86
N THR A 120 9.85 -3.78 -4.43
CA THR A 120 9.80 -5.21 -4.17
C THR A 120 9.81 -5.98 -5.47
N GLU A 121 10.57 -7.06 -5.49
CA GLU A 121 10.65 -8.01 -6.59
C GLU A 121 10.38 -9.43 -6.09
N ILE A 122 9.62 -10.19 -6.86
CA ILE A 122 9.47 -11.64 -6.68
C ILE A 122 9.98 -12.29 -7.96
N ARG A 123 11.04 -13.08 -7.83
CA ARG A 123 11.73 -13.68 -8.99
C ARG A 123 10.94 -14.85 -9.56
N LYS A 124 11.08 -15.07 -10.86
CA LYS A 124 10.61 -16.29 -11.50
C LYS A 124 11.22 -17.53 -10.86
N GLY A 125 10.49 -18.62 -10.87
CA GLY A 125 10.88 -19.87 -10.24
C GLY A 125 10.01 -20.19 -9.04
N ASP A 126 10.55 -20.90 -8.08
CA ASP A 126 9.82 -21.36 -6.90
C ASP A 126 9.38 -20.21 -6.00
N ILE A 127 8.13 -20.25 -5.57
CA ILE A 127 7.50 -19.28 -4.68
C ILE A 127 7.25 -19.94 -3.33
N PHE A 128 7.64 -19.23 -2.28
CA PHE A 128 7.54 -19.68 -0.89
C PHE A 128 6.54 -18.82 -0.12
N VAL A 129 6.09 -19.30 1.04
CA VAL A 129 5.20 -18.54 1.92
C VAL A 129 5.78 -17.15 2.24
N ASN A 130 7.10 -17.06 2.42
CA ASN A 130 7.79 -15.79 2.68
C ASN A 130 7.55 -14.73 1.58
N ASP A 131 7.44 -15.15 0.32
CA ASP A 131 7.21 -14.22 -0.79
C ASP A 131 5.84 -13.53 -0.71
N MET A 132 4.89 -14.12 0.01
CA MET A 132 3.57 -13.53 0.22
C MET A 132 3.61 -12.25 1.04
N PHE A 133 4.58 -12.09 1.94
CA PHE A 133 4.79 -10.86 2.69
C PHE A 133 5.34 -9.74 1.80
N ASN A 134 6.04 -10.09 0.73
CA ASN A 134 6.49 -9.17 -0.30
C ASN A 134 5.35 -8.80 -1.26
N LEU A 135 4.51 -9.76 -1.64
CA LEU A 135 3.39 -9.53 -2.55
C LEU A 135 2.29 -8.70 -1.88
N TYR A 136 1.94 -9.03 -0.62
CA TYR A 136 0.91 -8.33 0.13
C TYR A 136 1.33 -8.10 1.59
N LYS A 137 1.81 -6.90 1.88
CA LYS A 137 2.48 -6.56 3.15
C LYS A 137 1.56 -6.54 4.37
N TYR A 138 0.32 -6.07 4.21
CA TYR A 138 -0.59 -5.79 5.32
C TYR A 138 -1.63 -6.91 5.54
N GLU A 139 -2.12 -7.03 6.77
CA GLU A 139 -3.17 -7.98 7.15
C GLU A 139 -4.56 -7.35 6.95
N ASN A 140 -4.94 -7.19 5.69
CA ASN A 140 -6.24 -6.65 5.31
C ASN A 140 -7.20 -7.78 4.90
N MET A 141 -8.43 -7.73 5.40
CA MET A 141 -9.52 -8.51 4.83
C MET A 141 -9.89 -7.96 3.44
N LEU A 142 -10.53 -8.77 2.62
CA LEU A 142 -11.14 -8.33 1.37
C LEU A 142 -12.60 -8.00 1.62
N TYR A 143 -12.98 -6.76 1.32
CA TYR A 143 -14.37 -6.32 1.34
C TYR A 143 -14.92 -6.31 -0.09
N THR A 144 -16.19 -6.70 -0.23
CA THR A 144 -16.99 -6.40 -1.42
C THR A 144 -17.97 -5.32 -1.04
N MET A 145 -17.93 -4.20 -1.75
CA MET A 145 -18.77 -3.03 -1.48
C MET A 145 -19.67 -2.71 -2.66
N ARG A 146 -20.78 -2.00 -2.42
CA ARG A 146 -21.61 -1.40 -3.47
C ARG A 146 -21.25 0.05 -3.66
N LEU A 147 -20.77 0.39 -4.85
CA LEU A 147 -20.46 1.77 -5.25
C LEU A 147 -21.13 2.08 -6.58
N THR A 148 -21.59 3.31 -6.76
CA THR A 148 -22.06 3.79 -8.06
C THR A 148 -20.87 4.00 -9.00
N GLY A 149 -21.13 4.02 -10.31
CA GLY A 149 -20.10 4.33 -11.29
C GLY A 149 -19.46 5.70 -11.05
N LYS A 150 -20.24 6.69 -10.60
CA LYS A 150 -19.74 8.01 -10.23
C LYS A 150 -18.80 7.92 -9.02
N GLU A 151 -19.17 7.22 -7.95
CA GLU A 151 -18.32 7.02 -6.77
C GLU A 151 -17.01 6.31 -7.11
N ILE A 152 -17.05 5.34 -8.04
CA ILE A 152 -15.85 4.62 -8.54
C ILE A 152 -14.92 5.59 -9.27
N ARG A 153 -15.46 6.40 -10.21
CA ARG A 153 -14.66 7.39 -10.93
C ARG A 153 -14.07 8.41 -9.97
N ASP A 154 -14.84 8.94 -9.04
CA ASP A 154 -14.41 9.97 -8.11
C ASP A 154 -13.35 9.46 -7.13
N ALA A 155 -13.42 8.19 -6.70
CA ALA A 155 -12.35 7.55 -5.93
C ALA A 155 -11.06 7.43 -6.73
N LEU A 156 -11.14 7.06 -8.02
CA LEU A 156 -9.98 6.99 -8.89
C LEU A 156 -9.40 8.38 -9.17
N GLU A 157 -10.24 9.39 -9.41
CA GLU A 157 -9.76 10.77 -9.55
C GLU A 157 -8.91 11.18 -8.35
N MET A 158 -9.42 11.02 -7.13
CA MET A 158 -8.66 11.34 -5.92
C MET A 158 -7.37 10.51 -5.82
N SER A 159 -7.40 9.23 -6.19
CA SER A 159 -6.21 8.39 -6.21
C SER A 159 -5.13 8.98 -7.13
N TYR A 160 -5.49 9.33 -8.36
CA TYR A 160 -4.55 9.88 -9.32
C TYR A 160 -4.14 11.32 -9.01
N ASP A 161 -4.98 12.12 -8.35
CA ASP A 161 -4.61 13.44 -7.84
C ASP A 161 -3.55 13.38 -6.73
N LEU A 162 -3.58 12.32 -5.93
CA LEU A 162 -2.53 12.05 -4.94
C LEU A 162 -1.25 11.48 -5.56
N TRP A 163 -1.37 10.82 -6.70
CA TRP A 163 -0.31 10.05 -7.34
C TRP A 163 0.45 10.85 -8.38
N THR A 164 -0.28 11.58 -9.26
CA THR A 164 0.28 12.21 -10.44
C THR A 164 0.38 13.72 -10.33
N ASN A 165 1.43 14.26 -10.93
CA ASN A 165 1.54 15.67 -11.21
C ASN A 165 0.57 16.07 -12.37
N ARG A 166 0.24 17.34 -12.47
CA ARG A 166 -0.34 17.91 -13.69
C ARG A 166 0.79 18.34 -14.63
N MET A 167 1.02 17.58 -15.68
CA MET A 167 2.04 17.92 -16.68
C MET A 167 1.59 19.11 -17.54
N LYS A 168 2.48 20.07 -17.73
CA LYS A 168 2.31 21.23 -18.62
C LYS A 168 3.21 21.14 -19.84
N SER A 169 4.19 20.24 -19.79
CA SER A 169 5.11 19.92 -20.87
C SER A 169 5.57 18.46 -20.77
N PRO A 170 6.10 17.87 -21.85
CA PRO A 170 6.69 16.52 -21.82
C PRO A 170 7.93 16.42 -20.93
N ASP A 171 8.52 17.54 -20.51
CA ASP A 171 9.69 17.58 -19.62
C ASP A 171 9.31 17.52 -18.13
N ASP A 172 8.03 17.65 -17.80
CA ASP A 172 7.56 17.56 -16.44
C ASP A 172 7.56 16.09 -15.93
N HIS A 173 7.64 15.91 -14.62
CA HIS A 173 7.43 14.61 -13.98
C HIS A 173 5.96 14.18 -14.08
N ILE A 174 5.72 12.88 -14.31
CA ILE A 174 4.37 12.31 -14.19
C ILE A 174 3.98 12.23 -12.73
N LEU A 175 4.93 11.75 -11.88
CA LEU A 175 4.66 11.46 -10.48
C LEU A 175 4.77 12.73 -9.64
N LEU A 176 3.94 12.80 -8.60
CA LEU A 176 3.91 13.94 -7.71
C LEU A 176 4.98 13.79 -6.61
N PHE A 177 6.10 14.47 -6.79
CA PHE A 177 7.22 14.44 -5.89
C PHE A 177 7.20 15.58 -4.86
N ARG A 178 7.95 15.40 -3.76
CA ARG A 178 8.24 16.47 -2.79
C ARG A 178 9.29 17.41 -3.35
N GLU A 179 9.12 18.71 -3.11
CA GLU A 179 10.09 19.74 -3.53
C GLU A 179 11.47 19.57 -2.88
N LYS A 180 11.53 19.09 -1.64
CA LYS A 180 12.77 18.82 -0.91
C LYS A 180 12.80 17.38 -0.42
N ARG A 181 13.84 16.65 -0.80
CA ARG A 181 14.16 15.36 -0.17
C ARG A 181 14.62 15.61 1.27
N ARG A 182 14.16 14.79 2.20
CA ARG A 182 14.77 14.73 3.55
C ARG A 182 16.16 14.10 3.42
N GLU A 183 17.15 14.69 4.07
CA GLU A 183 18.48 14.08 4.21
C GLU A 183 18.34 12.70 4.86
N GLY A 184 18.94 11.67 4.26
CA GLY A 184 18.81 10.26 4.70
C GLY A 184 17.50 9.57 4.40
N ALA A 185 16.55 10.21 3.69
CA ALA A 185 15.30 9.57 3.30
C ALA A 185 15.51 8.52 2.20
N THR A 186 14.82 7.38 2.31
CA THR A 186 14.71 6.40 1.24
C THR A 186 13.97 6.99 0.04
N ASP A 187 14.14 6.42 -1.14
CA ASP A 187 13.50 6.92 -2.37
C ASP A 187 11.96 6.94 -2.30
N ARG A 188 11.34 6.08 -1.49
CA ARG A 188 9.91 6.16 -1.16
C ARG A 188 9.50 7.53 -0.59
N ALA A 189 10.37 8.19 0.16
CA ALA A 189 10.11 9.51 0.70
C ALA A 189 10.16 10.63 -0.35
N SER A 190 10.54 10.32 -1.60
CA SER A 190 10.46 11.25 -2.73
C SER A 190 9.02 11.55 -3.12
N PHE A 191 8.08 10.62 -2.95
CA PHE A 191 6.66 10.88 -3.20
C PHE A 191 6.11 11.92 -2.24
N LYS A 192 5.27 12.83 -2.75
CA LYS A 192 4.55 13.80 -1.92
C LYS A 192 3.54 13.10 -1.02
N ASN A 193 2.85 12.08 -1.53
CA ASN A 193 1.85 11.30 -0.82
C ASN A 193 2.29 9.83 -0.68
N PHE A 194 1.63 9.08 0.19
CA PHE A 194 1.96 7.68 0.41
C PHE A 194 1.46 6.78 -0.73
N SER A 195 2.38 6.02 -1.35
CA SER A 195 2.08 5.16 -2.49
C SER A 195 1.06 4.03 -2.21
N PHE A 196 0.84 3.67 -0.96
CA PHE A 196 -0.23 2.73 -0.60
C PHE A 196 -1.66 3.31 -0.75
N ASN A 197 -1.78 4.58 -1.13
CA ASN A 197 -3.03 5.24 -1.54
C ASN A 197 -3.12 5.43 -3.07
N PHE A 198 -2.18 4.89 -3.84
CA PHE A 198 -2.20 4.96 -5.31
C PHE A 198 -2.98 3.77 -5.86
N ASP A 199 -4.29 3.75 -5.62
CA ASP A 199 -5.14 2.70 -6.13
C ASP A 199 -5.34 2.83 -7.64
N SER A 200 -5.10 1.75 -8.35
CA SER A 200 -5.60 1.51 -9.71
C SER A 200 -6.82 0.61 -9.66
N ALA A 201 -7.48 0.40 -10.79
CA ALA A 201 -8.64 -0.48 -10.89
C ALA A 201 -8.46 -1.53 -11.98
N ALA A 202 -9.08 -2.70 -11.76
CA ALA A 202 -9.33 -3.69 -12.79
C ALA A 202 -10.83 -4.00 -12.87
N GLY A 203 -11.26 -4.58 -14.00
CA GLY A 203 -12.68 -4.80 -14.34
C GLY A 203 -13.27 -3.69 -15.20
N ILE A 204 -12.53 -2.59 -15.42
CA ILE A 204 -12.88 -1.47 -16.29
C ILE A 204 -11.71 -1.08 -17.18
N ILE A 205 -12.01 -0.53 -18.36
CA ILE A 205 -11.01 0.07 -19.26
C ILE A 205 -11.08 1.60 -19.10
N TYR A 206 -9.94 2.23 -18.76
CA TYR A 206 -9.91 3.68 -18.55
C TYR A 206 -8.56 4.29 -18.90
N THR A 207 -8.56 5.61 -19.04
CA THR A 207 -7.35 6.42 -19.22
C THR A 207 -7.24 7.48 -18.14
N VAL A 208 -6.01 7.88 -17.88
CA VAL A 208 -5.69 8.96 -16.94
C VAL A 208 -4.89 10.01 -17.67
N ASP A 209 -5.51 11.15 -17.95
CA ASP A 209 -4.90 12.28 -18.66
C ASP A 209 -4.12 13.16 -17.67
N VAL A 210 -2.81 13.00 -17.67
CA VAL A 210 -1.90 13.72 -16.76
C VAL A 210 -1.75 15.22 -17.09
N THR A 211 -2.33 15.70 -18.16
CA THR A 211 -2.34 17.15 -18.53
C THR A 211 -3.52 17.89 -17.89
N LYS A 212 -4.52 17.15 -17.45
CA LYS A 212 -5.75 17.70 -16.87
C LYS A 212 -5.56 18.15 -15.41
N PRO A 213 -6.37 19.10 -14.94
CA PRO A 213 -6.39 19.46 -13.53
C PRO A 213 -6.91 18.29 -12.66
N ASP A 214 -6.69 18.41 -11.37
CA ASP A 214 -7.22 17.48 -10.39
C ASP A 214 -8.75 17.36 -10.50
N GLY A 215 -9.28 16.14 -10.40
CA GLY A 215 -10.69 15.80 -10.55
C GLY A 215 -11.18 15.65 -11.99
N GLU A 216 -10.31 15.81 -13.01
CA GLU A 216 -10.67 15.73 -14.44
C GLU A 216 -9.76 14.77 -15.23
N LYS A 217 -8.95 13.96 -14.55
CA LYS A 217 -7.93 13.11 -15.18
C LYS A 217 -8.47 11.77 -15.69
N VAL A 218 -9.47 11.20 -15.01
CA VAL A 218 -9.94 9.84 -15.28
C VAL A 218 -11.09 9.80 -16.26
N THR A 219 -10.93 9.05 -17.33
CA THR A 219 -12.01 8.74 -18.28
C THR A 219 -12.22 7.23 -18.35
N ILE A 220 -13.35 6.74 -17.84
CA ILE A 220 -13.73 5.32 -17.93
C ILE A 220 -14.42 5.10 -19.28
N LEU A 221 -13.85 4.19 -20.08
CA LEU A 221 -14.29 3.92 -21.45
C LEU A 221 -15.36 2.82 -21.52
N SER A 222 -15.16 1.75 -20.74
CA SER A 222 -16.07 0.60 -20.70
C SER A 222 -15.76 -0.29 -19.48
N MET A 223 -16.59 -1.30 -19.25
CA MET A 223 -16.20 -2.48 -18.48
C MET A 223 -15.12 -3.26 -19.23
N ALA A 224 -14.39 -4.12 -18.53
CA ALA A 224 -13.31 -4.93 -19.13
C ALA A 224 -13.80 -5.93 -20.19
N ASP A 225 -15.06 -6.34 -20.13
CA ASP A 225 -15.72 -7.22 -21.10
C ASP A 225 -16.27 -6.46 -22.35
N GLY A 226 -16.04 -5.14 -22.41
CA GLY A 226 -16.50 -4.26 -23.49
C GLY A 226 -17.93 -3.74 -23.31
N THR A 227 -18.66 -4.14 -22.28
CA THR A 227 -19.98 -3.56 -22.01
C THR A 227 -19.88 -2.09 -21.57
N PRO A 228 -20.90 -1.26 -21.83
CA PRO A 228 -20.89 0.14 -21.40
C PRO A 228 -20.75 0.28 -19.87
N PHE A 229 -19.93 1.21 -19.46
CA PHE A 229 -19.86 1.65 -18.05
C PHE A 229 -20.92 2.72 -17.81
N ASP A 230 -21.70 2.58 -16.74
CA ASP A 230 -22.81 3.48 -16.39
C ASP A 230 -22.50 4.18 -15.05
N MET A 231 -22.46 5.49 -15.04
CA MET A 231 -22.14 6.31 -13.87
C MET A 231 -23.18 6.18 -12.74
N ASP A 232 -24.43 5.89 -13.08
CA ASP A 232 -25.52 5.80 -12.10
C ASP A 232 -25.77 4.37 -11.60
N LYS A 233 -25.20 3.37 -12.29
CA LYS A 233 -25.34 1.96 -11.90
C LYS A 233 -24.52 1.64 -10.68
N MET A 234 -25.07 0.76 -9.81
CA MET A 234 -24.35 0.15 -8.70
C MET A 234 -23.53 -1.04 -9.18
N TYR A 235 -22.25 -1.03 -8.82
CA TYR A 235 -21.31 -2.12 -9.06
C TYR A 235 -20.84 -2.76 -7.75
N LYS A 236 -20.46 -4.03 -7.80
CA LYS A 236 -19.72 -4.68 -6.73
C LYS A 236 -18.24 -4.36 -6.89
N VAL A 237 -17.63 -3.76 -5.89
CA VAL A 237 -16.23 -3.36 -5.91
C VAL A 237 -15.47 -4.08 -4.83
N ALA A 238 -14.42 -4.79 -5.21
CA ALA A 238 -13.49 -5.44 -4.28
C ALA A 238 -12.43 -4.43 -3.82
N VAL A 239 -12.32 -4.24 -2.51
CA VAL A 239 -11.34 -3.36 -1.87
C VAL A 239 -10.78 -4.02 -0.62
N ASN A 240 -9.58 -3.68 -0.21
CA ASN A 240 -9.08 -4.12 1.09
C ASN A 240 -9.80 -3.41 2.25
N SER A 241 -9.77 -4.02 3.44
CA SER A 241 -10.48 -3.49 4.62
C SER A 241 -10.00 -2.10 5.05
N TYR A 242 -8.71 -1.76 4.82
CA TYR A 242 -8.21 -0.40 5.06
C TYR A 242 -8.98 0.62 4.21
N ARG A 243 -9.11 0.36 2.90
CA ARG A 243 -9.83 1.23 1.98
C ARG A 243 -11.32 1.27 2.29
N GLY A 244 -11.94 0.10 2.52
CA GLY A 244 -13.37 -0.01 2.82
C GLY A 244 -13.79 0.65 4.13
N ASN A 245 -12.85 0.82 5.08
CA ASN A 245 -13.07 1.57 6.32
C ASN A 245 -12.71 3.06 6.21
N GLY A 246 -12.50 3.58 5.00
CA GLY A 246 -12.22 5.00 4.75
C GLY A 246 -10.74 5.37 4.79
N GLY A 247 -9.83 4.40 4.94
CA GLY A 247 -8.39 4.65 4.94
C GLY A 247 -7.91 5.30 3.65
N GLY A 248 -7.03 6.32 3.77
CA GLY A 248 -6.53 7.10 2.64
C GLY A 248 -7.58 8.00 1.97
N GLU A 249 -8.80 8.07 2.52
CA GLU A 249 -9.86 9.03 2.19
C GLU A 249 -10.42 8.94 0.75
N LEU A 250 -10.03 7.93 -0.06
CA LEU A 250 -10.51 7.83 -1.46
C LEU A 250 -12.02 7.65 -1.54
N LEU A 251 -12.61 6.83 -0.64
CA LEU A 251 -14.05 6.60 -0.62
C LEU A 251 -14.80 7.70 0.15
N THR A 252 -14.18 8.31 1.15
CA THR A 252 -14.82 9.37 1.94
C THR A 252 -14.73 10.72 1.25
N LYS A 253 -13.55 11.29 1.11
CA LYS A 253 -13.37 12.60 0.46
C LYS A 253 -13.48 12.50 -1.05
N GLY A 254 -12.91 11.45 -1.65
CA GLY A 254 -12.96 11.26 -3.09
C GLY A 254 -14.39 11.02 -3.58
N SER A 255 -15.03 9.96 -3.13
CA SER A 255 -16.40 9.59 -3.56
C SER A 255 -17.50 10.32 -2.79
N GLY A 256 -17.18 11.05 -1.73
CA GLY A 256 -18.18 11.78 -0.92
C GLY A 256 -19.04 10.89 -0.02
N ILE A 257 -18.64 9.64 0.23
CA ILE A 257 -19.39 8.70 1.08
C ILE A 257 -19.04 8.99 2.55
N SER A 258 -20.05 9.20 3.39
CA SER A 258 -19.80 9.44 4.82
C SER A 258 -19.23 8.19 5.50
N GLN A 259 -18.52 8.37 6.61
CA GLN A 259 -17.90 7.28 7.37
C GLN A 259 -18.93 6.24 7.86
N ASP A 260 -20.14 6.66 8.16
CA ASP A 260 -21.22 5.75 8.60
C ASP A 260 -21.80 4.97 7.40
N GLU A 261 -21.99 5.62 6.25
CA GLU A 261 -22.47 4.96 5.04
C GLU A 261 -21.50 3.90 4.52
N LEU A 262 -20.17 4.08 4.69
CA LEU A 262 -19.19 3.08 4.26
C LEU A 262 -19.50 1.69 4.81
N LYS A 263 -19.94 1.59 6.07
CA LYS A 263 -20.30 0.32 6.71
C LYS A 263 -21.50 -0.34 6.04
N GLU A 264 -22.49 0.46 5.64
CA GLU A 264 -23.70 -0.01 4.96
C GLU A 264 -23.43 -0.47 3.53
N ARG A 265 -22.37 0.07 2.92
CA ARG A 265 -21.92 -0.30 1.56
C ARG A 265 -21.21 -1.65 1.49
N ILE A 266 -20.69 -2.16 2.64
CA ILE A 266 -20.01 -3.47 2.71
C ILE A 266 -21.08 -4.57 2.66
N ILE A 267 -21.04 -5.38 1.58
CA ILE A 267 -21.97 -6.51 1.40
C ILE A 267 -21.33 -7.85 1.77
N HIS A 268 -20.01 -7.91 1.80
CA HIS A 268 -19.27 -9.11 2.20
C HIS A 268 -17.86 -8.72 2.72
N SER A 269 -17.39 -9.46 3.71
CA SER A 269 -16.01 -9.43 4.21
C SER A 269 -15.48 -10.84 4.30
N THR A 270 -14.25 -11.06 3.86
CA THR A 270 -13.61 -12.37 4.03
C THR A 270 -13.29 -12.65 5.51
N ASP A 271 -13.17 -13.92 5.87
CA ASP A 271 -12.83 -14.39 7.22
C ASP A 271 -11.32 -14.48 7.47
N LYS A 272 -10.53 -14.43 6.42
CA LYS A 272 -9.06 -14.40 6.41
C LYS A 272 -8.55 -13.20 5.65
N ASP A 273 -7.30 -12.85 5.89
CA ASP A 273 -6.63 -11.76 5.17
C ASP A 273 -6.34 -12.11 3.70
N LEU A 274 -6.06 -11.10 2.90
CA LEU A 274 -5.76 -11.27 1.48
C LEU A 274 -4.52 -12.14 1.22
N ARG A 275 -3.52 -12.10 2.11
CA ARG A 275 -2.30 -12.90 2.00
C ARG A 275 -2.61 -14.40 2.10
N TYR A 276 -3.52 -14.80 2.99
CA TYR A 276 -4.01 -16.17 3.07
C TYR A 276 -4.63 -16.62 1.74
N TYR A 277 -5.47 -15.82 1.12
CA TYR A 277 -6.12 -16.16 -0.15
C TYR A 277 -5.16 -16.16 -1.33
N LEU A 278 -4.16 -15.26 -1.35
CA LEU A 278 -3.06 -15.27 -2.32
C LEU A 278 -2.29 -16.60 -2.24
N MET A 279 -1.92 -17.02 -1.04
CA MET A 279 -1.24 -18.30 -0.80
C MET A 279 -2.07 -19.47 -1.30
N GLN A 280 -3.35 -19.55 -0.95
CA GLN A 280 -4.27 -20.59 -1.39
C GLN A 280 -4.46 -20.61 -2.91
N TYR A 281 -4.51 -19.44 -3.54
CA TYR A 281 -4.63 -19.32 -4.99
C TYR A 281 -3.39 -19.88 -5.69
N ILE A 282 -2.20 -19.51 -5.23
CA ILE A 282 -0.93 -20.00 -5.78
C ILE A 282 -0.78 -21.51 -5.54
N GLU A 283 -1.07 -22.01 -4.32
CA GLU A 283 -1.02 -23.44 -4.00
C GLU A 283 -1.95 -24.28 -4.90
N ARG A 284 -3.14 -23.75 -5.22
CA ARG A 284 -4.11 -24.43 -6.10
C ARG A 284 -3.70 -24.39 -7.55
N LYS A 285 -3.19 -23.25 -8.05
CA LYS A 285 -2.76 -23.07 -9.44
C LYS A 285 -1.44 -23.75 -9.75
N LYS A 286 -0.54 -23.90 -8.75
CA LYS A 286 0.79 -24.47 -8.85
C LYS A 286 1.77 -23.63 -9.67
N VAL A 287 1.37 -23.22 -10.85
CA VAL A 287 2.15 -22.34 -11.74
C VAL A 287 1.30 -21.12 -12.07
N ILE A 288 1.84 -19.97 -11.83
CA ILE A 288 1.25 -18.67 -12.17
C ILE A 288 2.06 -18.07 -13.31
N GLU A 289 1.37 -17.59 -14.32
CA GLU A 289 1.90 -16.75 -15.40
C GLU A 289 1.47 -15.29 -15.12
N PRO A 290 2.29 -14.50 -14.41
CA PRO A 290 1.92 -13.13 -14.08
C PRO A 290 1.92 -12.27 -15.34
N ARG A 291 0.88 -11.46 -15.52
CA ARG A 291 0.76 -10.59 -16.69
C ARG A 291 0.11 -9.26 -16.33
N ALA A 292 0.43 -8.22 -17.08
CA ALA A 292 -0.29 -6.96 -17.04
C ALA A 292 -1.63 -7.13 -17.76
N LEU A 293 -2.72 -6.66 -17.14
CA LEU A 293 -4.07 -6.68 -17.73
C LEU A 293 -4.24 -5.61 -18.80
N ASN A 294 -3.43 -4.54 -18.75
CA ASN A 294 -3.47 -3.39 -19.66
C ASN A 294 -4.86 -2.72 -19.75
N GLN A 295 -5.56 -2.69 -18.63
CA GLN A 295 -6.91 -2.13 -18.53
C GLN A 295 -6.92 -0.62 -18.31
N TRP A 296 -5.75 -0.03 -18.04
CA TRP A 296 -5.60 1.40 -17.93
C TRP A 296 -4.21 1.89 -18.35
N LYS A 297 -4.12 3.18 -18.71
CA LYS A 297 -2.86 3.84 -19.03
C LYS A 297 -2.92 5.35 -18.78
N PHE A 298 -1.77 5.94 -18.58
CA PHE A 298 -1.60 7.40 -18.64
C PHE A 298 -1.61 7.89 -20.07
N ILE A 299 -2.15 9.09 -20.29
CA ILE A 299 -2.15 9.81 -21.59
C ILE A 299 -1.81 11.29 -21.36
N PRO A 300 -1.32 12.04 -22.38
CA PRO A 300 -1.00 11.56 -23.74
C PRO A 300 0.31 10.75 -23.77
N GLU A 301 0.34 9.73 -24.60
CA GLU A 301 1.46 8.75 -24.62
C GLU A 301 2.80 9.38 -24.98
N GLU A 302 2.81 10.34 -25.89
CA GLU A 302 4.01 11.08 -26.31
C GLU A 302 4.66 11.91 -25.18
N TRP A 303 3.91 12.28 -24.14
CA TRP A 303 4.45 12.94 -22.95
C TRP A 303 4.82 11.94 -21.87
N VAL A 304 3.98 10.92 -21.73
CA VAL A 304 4.09 9.91 -20.68
C VAL A 304 5.32 9.03 -20.86
N ALA A 305 5.62 8.59 -22.10
CA ALA A 305 6.71 7.65 -22.35
C ALA A 305 8.08 8.20 -21.90
N PRO A 306 8.55 9.39 -22.33
CA PRO A 306 9.84 9.93 -21.87
C PRO A 306 9.82 10.32 -20.38
N ALA A 307 8.69 10.80 -19.87
CA ALA A 307 8.57 11.18 -18.46
C ALA A 307 8.58 9.96 -17.52
N SER A 308 7.99 8.83 -17.92
CA SER A 308 8.05 7.57 -17.16
C SER A 308 9.50 7.07 -17.01
N MET A 309 10.29 7.13 -18.07
CA MET A 309 11.70 6.73 -18.02
C MET A 309 12.49 7.63 -17.06
N ARG A 310 12.29 8.93 -17.13
CA ARG A 310 12.94 9.91 -16.25
C ARG A 310 12.55 9.71 -14.78
N ASP A 311 11.27 9.52 -14.49
CA ASP A 311 10.77 9.31 -13.14
C ASP A 311 11.20 7.94 -12.59
N TYR A 312 11.29 6.91 -13.44
CA TYR A 312 11.82 5.62 -13.06
C TYR A 312 13.30 5.72 -12.65
N GLU A 313 14.14 6.38 -13.46
CA GLU A 313 15.54 6.60 -13.11
C GLU A 313 15.70 7.43 -11.84
N PHE A 314 14.84 8.41 -11.66
CA PHE A 314 14.84 9.25 -10.46
C PHE A 314 14.54 8.46 -9.17
N LEU A 315 13.63 7.48 -9.24
CA LEU A 315 13.21 6.68 -8.08
C LEU A 315 14.14 5.49 -7.81
N PHE A 316 14.55 4.79 -8.86
CA PHE A 316 15.16 3.47 -8.74
C PHE A 316 16.59 3.41 -9.29
N GLY A 317 17.11 4.54 -9.82
CA GLY A 317 18.39 4.60 -10.51
C GLY A 317 18.31 4.11 -11.95
N LYS A 318 19.43 4.24 -12.68
CA LYS A 318 19.50 3.79 -14.09
C LYS A 318 19.21 2.31 -14.19
N VAL A 319 18.42 1.93 -15.16
CA VAL A 319 18.23 0.53 -15.54
C VAL A 319 19.61 -0.03 -15.88
N LYS A 320 20.08 -1.04 -15.17
CA LYS A 320 21.28 -1.77 -15.56
C LYS A 320 20.91 -2.58 -16.80
N GLU A 321 21.55 -2.27 -17.93
CA GLU A 321 21.45 -3.04 -19.17
C GLU A 321 21.88 -4.50 -18.98
#